data_71752562f4320e6093469e4256a85df5
#
_entry.id   71752562f4320e6093469e4256a85df5
#
_cell.length_a   1.000
_cell.length_b   1.000
_cell.length_c   1.000
_cell.angle_alpha   90.00
_cell.angle_beta   90.00
_cell.angle_gamma   90.00
#
_symmetry.space_group_name_H-M   'P 1'
#
loop_
_entity.id
_entity.type
_entity.pdbx_description
1 polymer ?
#
loop_
_entity_poly.entity_id
_entity_poly.type
_entity_poly.pdbx_seq_one_letter_code
_entity_poly.pdbx_strand_id
1 'polypeptide(L)'
;MKLALIIGAGASIPFVPSLTSSFLTKELRRWDNWTGIISRVPSAINVSKRDIRRIVRGILSQTRKETNFEHIIEIIDKVCGYYTNNKKSLFNKEVNIIRRSNKDKGGSRNCYAIIPFLAREIIADAISSSLKNGLDSELLTKQGEFIKFLVSKSNNVSIISFNYDYVLDRTQNAINSKDYPSPSFCNGFTKEASDGYELDLEKLTKASNSIVFPHGSILFNHKYNGRRLIYNSSYDEAEADRWRSLKESYPPKQTSVGQHGVNTIDFNTFIVSGQTKETTMKNAPFNRLYQKAVDDIYKSDAIVIIGYSFHDEHINSVLSYYTETRKGHKVIVVDKQEINDAVDG
;
A
#
# COMPACT_ATOMS: atom_id res chain seq x y z
N MET A 1 7.32 29.42 -2.74
CA MET A 1 7.97 28.15 -3.07
C MET A 1 7.00 27.01 -2.79
N LYS A 2 6.84 26.09 -3.72
CA LYS A 2 6.09 24.83 -3.54
C LYS A 2 7.10 23.72 -3.27
N LEU A 3 6.81 22.85 -2.31
CA LEU A 3 7.70 21.78 -1.90
C LEU A 3 6.99 20.42 -2.01
N ALA A 4 7.62 19.45 -2.64
CA ALA A 4 7.24 18.05 -2.53
C ALA A 4 8.15 17.34 -1.53
N LEU A 5 7.56 16.65 -0.55
CA LEU A 5 8.26 15.80 0.40
C LEU A 5 7.88 14.34 0.10
N ILE A 6 8.82 13.59 -0.41
CA ILE A 6 8.65 12.16 -0.73
C ILE A 6 9.16 11.34 0.46
N ILE A 7 8.31 10.47 0.99
CA ILE A 7 8.60 9.61 2.14
C ILE A 7 8.51 8.15 1.71
N GLY A 8 9.62 7.43 1.87
CA GLY A 8 9.69 5.99 1.66
C GLY A 8 9.91 5.21 2.96
N ALA A 9 9.94 3.88 2.87
CA ALA A 9 10.00 2.98 4.02
C ALA A 9 11.19 3.25 4.98
N GLY A 10 12.31 3.71 4.46
CA GLY A 10 13.47 4.10 5.26
C GLY A 10 13.20 5.23 6.26
N ALA A 11 12.22 6.09 5.97
CA ALA A 11 11.84 7.16 6.89
C ALA A 11 11.12 6.66 8.15
N SER A 12 10.52 5.45 8.12
CA SER A 12 9.84 4.85 9.27
C SER A 12 10.78 4.00 10.14
N ILE A 13 11.94 3.59 9.60
CA ILE A 13 12.91 2.74 10.33
C ILE A 13 13.39 3.35 11.65
N PRO A 14 13.67 4.66 11.76
CA PRO A 14 14.07 5.26 13.03
C PRO A 14 13.02 5.09 14.12
N PHE A 15 11.74 5.11 13.78
CA PHE A 15 10.62 4.94 14.72
C PHE A 15 10.40 3.47 15.10
N VAL A 16 10.59 2.58 14.14
CA VAL A 16 10.39 1.14 14.29
C VAL A 16 11.50 0.40 13.55
N PRO A 17 12.66 0.19 14.16
CA PRO A 17 13.83 -0.41 13.50
C PRO A 17 13.56 -1.81 12.90
N SER A 18 12.57 -2.51 13.42
CA SER A 18 12.16 -3.83 12.90
C SER A 18 11.36 -3.74 11.59
N LEU A 19 10.83 -2.57 11.22
CA LEU A 19 9.92 -2.42 10.08
C LEU A 19 10.70 -2.35 8.74
N THR A 20 11.31 -3.46 8.38
CA THR A 20 12.09 -3.62 7.15
C THR A 20 11.41 -4.58 6.17
N SER A 21 11.76 -4.50 4.88
CA SER A 21 11.28 -5.46 3.87
C SER A 21 11.64 -6.90 4.25
N SER A 22 12.82 -7.11 4.83
CA SER A 22 13.27 -8.43 5.30
C SER A 22 12.39 -8.96 6.45
N PHE A 23 11.99 -8.11 7.38
CA PHE A 23 11.06 -8.48 8.46
C PHE A 23 9.70 -8.85 7.88
N LEU A 24 9.11 -8.01 7.02
CA LEU A 24 7.81 -8.29 6.40
C LEU A 24 7.85 -9.57 5.54
N THR A 25 8.97 -9.83 4.85
CA THR A 25 9.19 -11.08 4.13
C THR A 25 9.17 -12.28 5.06
N LYS A 26 9.81 -12.18 6.23
CA LYS A 26 9.81 -13.24 7.25
C LYS A 26 8.41 -13.48 7.80
N GLU A 27 7.67 -12.42 8.13
CA GLU A 27 6.31 -12.54 8.65
C GLU A 27 5.36 -13.16 7.61
N LEU A 28 5.46 -12.79 6.33
CA LEU A 28 4.68 -13.39 5.26
C LEU A 28 5.00 -14.89 5.06
N ARG A 29 6.19 -15.34 5.41
CA ARG A 29 6.60 -16.75 5.33
C ARG A 29 6.23 -17.59 6.55
N ARG A 30 5.96 -16.96 7.69
CA ARG A 30 5.63 -17.69 8.93
C ARG A 30 4.29 -18.40 8.78
N TRP A 31 4.34 -19.71 8.90
CA TRP A 31 3.13 -20.54 8.76
C TRP A 31 2.07 -20.24 9.82
N ASP A 32 2.48 -19.85 11.01
CA ASP A 32 1.57 -19.49 12.11
C ASP A 32 0.73 -18.26 11.74
N ASN A 33 1.30 -17.26 11.06
CA ASN A 33 0.56 -16.09 10.58
C ASN A 33 -0.52 -16.51 9.58
N TRP A 34 -0.18 -17.39 8.63
CA TRP A 34 -1.17 -17.94 7.69
C TRP A 34 -2.25 -18.74 8.40
N THR A 35 -1.88 -19.55 9.40
CA THR A 35 -2.84 -20.34 10.16
C THR A 35 -3.78 -19.41 10.95
N GLY A 36 -3.24 -18.38 11.58
CA GLY A 36 -4.01 -17.38 12.30
C GLY A 36 -4.98 -16.64 11.38
N ILE A 37 -4.50 -16.07 10.27
CA ILE A 37 -5.35 -15.30 9.36
C ILE A 37 -6.43 -16.16 8.68
N ILE A 38 -6.09 -17.39 8.27
CA ILE A 38 -7.06 -18.33 7.67
C ILE A 38 -8.15 -18.71 8.69
N SER A 39 -7.83 -18.77 9.99
CA SER A 39 -8.83 -19.07 11.02
C SER A 39 -9.90 -17.98 11.12
N ARG A 40 -9.55 -16.73 10.81
CA ARG A 40 -10.41 -15.54 10.86
C ARG A 40 -11.39 -15.46 9.66
N VAL A 41 -11.14 -16.24 8.59
CA VAL A 41 -12.04 -16.26 7.43
C VAL A 41 -13.46 -16.62 7.87
N PRO A 42 -14.45 -15.73 7.65
CA PRO A 42 -15.82 -15.95 8.05
C PRO A 42 -16.41 -17.22 7.42
N SER A 43 -17.18 -17.98 8.19
CA SER A 43 -17.85 -19.19 7.70
C SER A 43 -18.84 -18.92 6.55
N ALA A 44 -19.41 -17.71 6.51
CA ALA A 44 -20.25 -17.25 5.42
C ALA A 44 -19.53 -17.22 4.07
N ILE A 45 -18.18 -17.13 4.07
CA ILE A 45 -17.37 -17.27 2.89
C ILE A 45 -17.17 -18.77 2.65
N ASN A 46 -17.89 -19.32 1.68
CA ASN A 46 -17.85 -20.75 1.37
C ASN A 46 -16.52 -21.15 0.70
N VAL A 47 -15.45 -21.21 1.49
CA VAL A 47 -14.11 -21.63 1.07
C VAL A 47 -13.57 -22.73 1.99
N SER A 48 -12.85 -23.66 1.41
CA SER A 48 -12.16 -24.70 2.15
C SER A 48 -10.88 -24.16 2.78
N LYS A 49 -10.85 -23.99 4.10
CA LYS A 49 -9.62 -23.60 4.84
C LYS A 49 -8.47 -24.59 4.59
N ARG A 50 -8.76 -25.88 4.39
CA ARG A 50 -7.78 -26.90 4.02
C ARG A 50 -7.17 -26.62 2.65
N ASP A 51 -8.00 -26.26 1.67
CA ASP A 51 -7.52 -25.96 0.31
C ASP A 51 -6.71 -24.68 0.27
N ILE A 52 -7.13 -23.62 0.97
CA ILE A 52 -6.33 -22.41 1.12
C ILE A 52 -4.94 -22.76 1.66
N ARG A 53 -4.86 -23.52 2.76
CA ARG A 53 -3.60 -23.95 3.36
C ARG A 53 -2.72 -24.72 2.38
N ARG A 54 -3.29 -25.62 1.59
CA ARG A 54 -2.56 -26.38 0.57
C ARG A 54 -2.00 -25.47 -0.53
N ILE A 55 -2.82 -24.57 -1.05
CA ILE A 55 -2.43 -23.63 -2.12
C ILE A 55 -1.29 -22.71 -1.62
N VAL A 56 -1.47 -22.09 -0.46
CA VAL A 56 -0.46 -21.20 0.13
C VAL A 56 0.87 -21.92 0.34
N ARG A 57 0.87 -23.15 0.87
CA ARG A 57 2.10 -23.94 1.02
C ARG A 57 2.79 -24.18 -0.32
N GLY A 58 2.03 -24.47 -1.36
CA GLY A 58 2.56 -24.64 -2.73
C GLY A 58 3.23 -23.35 -3.23
N ILE A 59 2.59 -22.19 -3.04
CA ILE A 59 3.14 -20.88 -3.44
C ILE A 59 4.41 -20.54 -2.64
N LEU A 60 4.34 -20.61 -1.30
CA LEU A 60 5.46 -20.28 -0.43
C LEU A 60 6.70 -21.17 -0.66
N SER A 61 6.48 -22.44 -1.05
CA SER A 61 7.59 -23.33 -1.39
C SER A 61 8.40 -22.86 -2.60
N GLN A 62 7.75 -22.15 -3.54
CA GLN A 62 8.38 -21.61 -4.74
C GLN A 62 9.08 -20.28 -4.51
N THR A 63 8.67 -19.54 -3.46
CA THR A 63 9.23 -18.23 -3.15
C THR A 63 10.38 -18.25 -2.14
N ARG A 64 10.95 -19.45 -1.84
CA ARG A 64 11.97 -19.63 -0.77
C ARG A 64 13.18 -18.72 -0.89
N LYS A 65 13.58 -18.35 -2.11
CA LYS A 65 14.75 -17.51 -2.39
C LYS A 65 14.43 -16.01 -2.40
N GLU A 66 13.15 -15.63 -2.37
CA GLU A 66 12.75 -14.25 -2.42
C GLU A 66 13.05 -13.55 -1.10
N THR A 67 13.63 -12.38 -1.16
CA THR A 67 14.00 -11.57 0.00
C THR A 67 13.08 -10.33 0.17
N ASN A 68 12.29 -10.02 -0.85
CA ASN A 68 11.34 -8.90 -0.87
C ASN A 68 9.90 -9.42 -0.77
N PHE A 69 9.16 -8.95 0.22
CA PHE A 69 7.76 -9.34 0.43
C PHE A 69 6.85 -8.92 -0.73
N GLU A 70 7.12 -7.78 -1.37
CA GLU A 70 6.34 -7.30 -2.52
C GLU A 70 6.42 -8.28 -3.68
N HIS A 71 7.59 -8.86 -3.93
CA HIS A 71 7.77 -9.89 -4.96
C HIS A 71 7.02 -11.19 -4.60
N ILE A 72 6.97 -11.55 -3.32
CA ILE A 72 6.16 -12.71 -2.88
C ILE A 72 4.67 -12.43 -3.11
N ILE A 73 4.17 -11.23 -2.79
CA ILE A 73 2.80 -10.82 -3.07
C ILE A 73 2.53 -10.83 -4.58
N GLU A 74 3.46 -10.37 -5.39
CA GLU A 74 3.35 -10.41 -6.85
C GLU A 74 3.16 -11.85 -7.38
N ILE A 75 3.94 -12.80 -6.87
CA ILE A 75 3.79 -14.21 -7.23
C ILE A 75 2.44 -14.75 -6.77
N ILE A 76 1.98 -14.39 -5.57
CA ILE A 76 0.66 -14.74 -5.06
C ILE A 76 -0.42 -14.20 -5.99
N ASP A 77 -0.36 -12.93 -6.36
CA ASP A 77 -1.33 -12.27 -7.24
C ASP A 77 -1.39 -12.92 -8.62
N LYS A 78 -0.22 -13.20 -9.22
CA LYS A 78 -0.09 -13.87 -10.53
C LYS A 78 -0.74 -15.25 -10.52
N VAL A 79 -0.41 -16.05 -9.52
CA VAL A 79 -0.92 -17.42 -9.39
C VAL A 79 -2.42 -17.41 -9.13
N CYS A 80 -2.88 -16.60 -8.19
CA CYS A 80 -4.29 -16.53 -7.83
C CYS A 80 -5.13 -15.93 -8.97
N GLY A 81 -4.64 -14.90 -9.64
CA GLY A 81 -5.28 -14.31 -10.81
C GLY A 81 -5.44 -15.28 -11.98
N TYR A 82 -4.43 -16.11 -12.23
CA TYR A 82 -4.53 -17.16 -13.25
C TYR A 82 -5.66 -18.15 -12.96
N TYR A 83 -5.76 -18.63 -11.72
CA TYR A 83 -6.78 -19.65 -11.37
C TYR A 83 -8.18 -19.05 -11.20
N THR A 84 -8.30 -17.78 -10.88
CA THR A 84 -9.62 -17.12 -10.76
C THR A 84 -10.22 -16.76 -12.11
N ASN A 85 -9.41 -16.38 -13.09
CA ASN A 85 -9.89 -15.81 -14.35
C ASN A 85 -10.07 -16.81 -15.51
N ASN A 86 -9.80 -18.12 -15.30
CA ASN A 86 -9.84 -19.14 -16.36
C ASN A 86 -9.05 -18.75 -17.64
N LYS A 87 -8.13 -17.83 -17.57
CA LYS A 87 -7.36 -17.41 -18.74
C LYS A 87 -6.19 -18.34 -18.95
N LYS A 88 -6.04 -18.85 -20.14
CA LYS A 88 -4.80 -19.44 -20.67
C LYS A 88 -3.79 -18.29 -20.86
N SER A 89 -3.37 -17.65 -19.78
CA SER A 89 -2.41 -16.56 -19.81
C SER A 89 -1.00 -17.13 -19.98
N LEU A 90 -0.19 -16.41 -20.74
CA LEU A 90 1.15 -16.75 -21.19
C LEU A 90 2.24 -16.83 -20.09
N PHE A 91 1.88 -16.78 -18.81
CA PHE A 91 2.83 -16.87 -17.69
C PHE A 91 3.16 -18.31 -17.34
N ASN A 92 4.01 -18.94 -18.17
CA ASN A 92 4.15 -20.39 -18.22
C ASN A 92 5.06 -21.02 -17.15
N LYS A 93 5.96 -20.27 -16.52
CA LYS A 93 6.98 -20.89 -15.67
C LYS A 93 6.51 -21.13 -14.24
N GLU A 94 6.05 -20.10 -13.58
CA GLU A 94 5.60 -20.16 -12.17
C GLU A 94 4.30 -20.94 -12.03
N VAL A 95 3.34 -20.73 -12.94
CA VAL A 95 2.06 -21.45 -12.97
C VAL A 95 2.25 -22.92 -13.28
N ASN A 96 3.17 -23.30 -14.15
CA ASN A 96 3.47 -24.71 -14.46
C ASN A 96 4.11 -25.46 -13.29
N ILE A 97 4.90 -24.77 -12.46
CA ILE A 97 5.47 -25.36 -11.24
C ILE A 97 4.37 -25.69 -10.25
N ILE A 98 3.44 -24.76 -10.04
CA ILE A 98 2.31 -24.95 -9.11
C ILE A 98 1.32 -25.98 -9.67
N ARG A 99 1.09 -26.01 -10.98
CA ARG A 99 0.29 -27.00 -11.66
C ARG A 99 0.84 -28.42 -11.51
N ARG A 100 2.18 -28.59 -11.50
CA ARG A 100 2.82 -29.88 -11.23
C ARG A 100 2.72 -30.35 -9.80
N SER A 101 2.73 -29.41 -8.82
CA SER A 101 2.56 -29.71 -7.40
C SER A 101 1.09 -29.95 -7.01
N ASN A 102 0.14 -29.44 -7.78
CA ASN A 102 -1.33 -29.56 -7.55
C ASN A 102 -1.99 -30.54 -8.53
N LYS A 103 -1.33 -31.67 -8.85
CA LYS A 103 -1.86 -32.68 -9.80
C LYS A 103 -3.25 -33.20 -9.47
N ASP A 104 -3.77 -32.96 -8.27
CA ASP A 104 -5.06 -33.44 -7.83
C ASP A 104 -5.99 -32.35 -7.34
N LYS A 105 -7.09 -32.20 -8.04
CA LYS A 105 -8.35 -31.56 -7.62
C LYS A 105 -8.19 -30.10 -7.18
N GLY A 106 -8.31 -29.19 -8.14
CA GLY A 106 -8.28 -27.75 -7.93
C GLY A 106 -9.11 -27.32 -6.73
N GLY A 107 -8.48 -26.57 -5.84
CA GLY A 107 -9.21 -25.78 -4.85
C GLY A 107 -10.26 -24.95 -5.58
N SER A 108 -11.43 -24.72 -4.94
CA SER A 108 -12.47 -23.92 -5.58
C SER A 108 -11.87 -22.57 -6.01
N ARG A 109 -12.32 -22.02 -7.12
CA ARG A 109 -11.96 -20.69 -7.61
C ARG A 109 -11.94 -19.64 -6.50
N ASN A 110 -12.84 -19.79 -5.55
CA ASN A 110 -12.99 -18.94 -4.38
C ASN A 110 -11.78 -18.98 -3.43
N CYS A 111 -11.13 -20.14 -3.28
CA CYS A 111 -9.93 -20.26 -2.45
C CYS A 111 -8.76 -19.44 -3.01
N TYR A 112 -8.58 -19.44 -4.34
CA TYR A 112 -7.55 -18.58 -4.96
C TYR A 112 -7.89 -17.10 -4.85
N ALA A 113 -9.15 -16.75 -4.93
CA ALA A 113 -9.60 -15.39 -4.89
C ALA A 113 -9.30 -14.68 -3.56
N ILE A 114 -9.36 -15.37 -2.43
CA ILE A 114 -9.16 -14.76 -1.11
C ILE A 114 -7.67 -14.67 -0.69
N ILE A 115 -6.79 -15.50 -1.24
CA ILE A 115 -5.38 -15.57 -0.79
C ILE A 115 -4.63 -14.24 -0.93
N PRO A 116 -4.78 -13.45 -2.01
CA PRO A 116 -4.16 -12.12 -2.10
C PRO A 116 -4.55 -11.16 -0.99
N PHE A 117 -5.82 -11.19 -0.57
CA PHE A 117 -6.30 -10.42 0.57
C PHE A 117 -5.65 -10.88 1.88
N LEU A 118 -5.62 -12.20 2.14
CA LEU A 118 -5.01 -12.76 3.35
C LEU A 118 -3.51 -12.42 3.45
N ALA A 119 -2.78 -12.43 2.33
CA ALA A 119 -1.38 -12.04 2.31
C ALA A 119 -1.17 -10.59 2.75
N ARG A 120 -2.02 -9.67 2.28
CA ARG A 120 -1.96 -8.26 2.66
C ARG A 120 -2.36 -8.03 4.11
N GLU A 121 -3.32 -8.77 4.63
CA GLU A 121 -3.68 -8.72 6.04
C GLU A 121 -2.53 -9.18 6.94
N ILE A 122 -1.76 -10.22 6.57
CA ILE A 122 -0.55 -10.62 7.31
C ILE A 122 0.47 -9.47 7.37
N ILE A 123 0.70 -8.78 6.26
CA ILE A 123 1.61 -7.63 6.22
C ILE A 123 1.08 -6.49 7.08
N ALA A 124 -0.22 -6.20 7.00
CA ALA A 124 -0.86 -5.15 7.79
C ALA A 124 -0.80 -5.44 9.30
N ASP A 125 -1.06 -6.68 9.71
CA ASP A 125 -0.92 -7.13 11.10
C ASP A 125 0.52 -6.97 11.60
N ALA A 126 1.51 -7.34 10.78
CA ALA A 126 2.92 -7.23 11.13
C ALA A 126 3.35 -5.77 11.30
N ILE A 127 2.94 -4.88 10.39
CA ILE A 127 3.18 -3.44 10.48
C ILE A 127 2.52 -2.87 11.74
N SER A 128 1.23 -3.13 11.95
CA SER A 128 0.50 -2.61 13.11
C SER A 128 1.08 -3.09 14.43
N SER A 129 1.41 -4.37 14.53
CA SER A 129 2.02 -4.94 15.74
C SER A 129 3.37 -4.30 16.05
N SER A 130 4.20 -4.06 15.03
CA SER A 130 5.49 -3.38 15.19
C SER A 130 5.31 -1.94 15.67
N LEU A 131 4.34 -1.21 15.13
CA LEU A 131 4.05 0.17 15.49
C LEU A 131 3.46 0.29 16.91
N LYS A 132 2.55 -0.61 17.30
CA LYS A 132 1.96 -0.61 18.64
C LYS A 132 3.02 -0.74 19.75
N ASN A 133 4.12 -1.46 19.48
CA ASN A 133 5.13 -1.78 20.46
C ASN A 133 6.37 -0.88 20.41
N GLY A 134 6.52 -0.03 19.40
CA GLY A 134 7.82 0.61 19.15
C GLY A 134 7.79 2.08 18.72
N LEU A 135 6.64 2.77 18.72
CA LEU A 135 6.60 4.18 18.34
C LEU A 135 7.24 5.08 19.39
N ASP A 136 8.35 5.70 19.00
CA ASP A 136 9.06 6.69 19.83
C ASP A 136 8.37 8.06 19.72
N SER A 137 7.81 8.54 20.83
CA SER A 137 7.10 9.83 20.90
C SER A 137 8.02 11.03 20.67
N GLU A 138 9.29 10.96 21.08
CA GLU A 138 10.27 12.03 20.87
C GLU A 138 10.60 12.16 19.38
N LEU A 139 10.81 11.04 18.69
CA LEU A 139 11.04 11.04 17.25
C LEU A 139 9.82 11.53 16.46
N LEU A 140 8.59 11.16 16.87
CA LEU A 140 7.37 11.71 16.25
C LEU A 140 7.31 13.22 16.39
N THR A 141 7.67 13.77 17.57
CA THR A 141 7.72 15.21 17.79
C THR A 141 8.76 15.87 16.89
N LYS A 142 9.98 15.33 16.80
CA LYS A 142 11.04 15.83 15.92
C LYS A 142 10.65 15.80 14.45
N GLN A 143 10.00 14.73 13.98
CA GLN A 143 9.47 14.67 12.61
C GLN A 143 8.40 15.75 12.41
N GLY A 144 7.54 15.94 13.39
CA GLY A 144 6.52 16.98 13.35
C GLY A 144 7.11 18.39 13.27
N GLU A 145 8.14 18.69 14.07
CA GLU A 145 8.86 19.96 14.02
C GLU A 145 9.53 20.17 12.67
N PHE A 146 10.12 19.13 12.09
CA PHE A 146 10.68 19.19 10.74
C PHE A 146 9.62 19.54 9.68
N ILE A 147 8.46 18.90 9.73
CA ILE A 147 7.35 19.20 8.82
C ILE A 147 6.86 20.65 9.01
N LYS A 148 6.73 21.13 10.24
CA LYS A 148 6.41 22.53 10.56
C LYS A 148 7.44 23.49 9.96
N PHE A 149 8.72 23.18 10.11
CA PHE A 149 9.80 23.96 9.53
C PHE A 149 9.64 24.05 8.00
N LEU A 150 9.39 22.94 7.29
CA LEU A 150 9.18 22.94 5.85
C LEU A 150 7.99 23.81 5.45
N VAL A 151 6.88 23.74 6.16
CA VAL A 151 5.70 24.58 5.90
C VAL A 151 6.00 26.06 6.17
N SER A 152 6.79 26.39 7.19
CA SER A 152 7.18 27.79 7.45
C SER A 152 8.08 28.40 6.35
N LYS A 153 8.75 27.56 5.57
CA LYS A 153 9.64 27.98 4.47
C LYS A 153 8.99 27.91 3.09
N SER A 154 7.75 27.39 3.03
CA SER A 154 7.08 27.10 1.76
C SER A 154 5.64 27.63 1.78
N ASN A 155 5.12 28.04 0.62
CA ASN A 155 3.72 28.42 0.50
C ASN A 155 2.80 27.20 0.45
N ASN A 156 3.30 26.09 -0.11
CA ASN A 156 2.58 24.83 -0.24
C ASN A 156 3.57 23.67 0.00
N VAL A 157 3.13 22.70 0.78
CA VAL A 157 3.87 21.44 1.00
C VAL A 157 2.96 20.27 0.62
N SER A 158 3.42 19.44 -0.29
CA SER A 158 2.78 18.17 -0.61
C SER A 158 3.64 17.03 -0.08
N ILE A 159 3.11 16.25 0.85
CA ILE A 159 3.74 15.05 1.39
C ILE A 159 3.23 13.86 0.58
N ILE A 160 4.14 13.12 -0.06
CA ILE A 160 3.84 11.94 -0.86
C ILE A 160 4.43 10.73 -0.13
N SER A 161 3.59 9.94 0.49
CA SER A 161 4.00 8.77 1.27
C SER A 161 3.79 7.49 0.47
N PHE A 162 4.89 6.76 0.23
CA PHE A 162 4.87 5.41 -0.34
C PHE A 162 4.86 4.33 0.72
N ASN A 163 4.80 4.71 1.99
CA ASN A 163 4.73 3.80 3.12
C ASN A 163 3.30 3.30 3.32
N TYR A 164 3.19 2.06 3.77
CA TYR A 164 1.90 1.46 4.14
C TYR A 164 1.54 1.74 5.59
N ASP A 165 2.51 2.16 6.41
CA ASP A 165 2.35 2.43 7.85
C ASP A 165 1.62 3.74 8.13
N TYR A 166 1.31 3.98 9.40
CA TYR A 166 0.62 5.19 9.87
C TYR A 166 1.52 6.10 10.73
N VAL A 167 2.84 6.02 10.56
CA VAL A 167 3.79 6.89 11.30
C VAL A 167 3.49 8.36 11.04
N LEU A 168 3.23 8.71 9.76
CA LEU A 168 2.89 10.07 9.37
C LEU A 168 1.59 10.58 10.01
N ASP A 169 0.58 9.72 10.13
CA ASP A 169 -0.69 10.04 10.79
C ASP A 169 -0.47 10.30 12.29
N ARG A 170 0.37 9.49 12.93
CA ARG A 170 0.76 9.72 14.35
C ARG A 170 1.55 10.99 14.53
N THR A 171 2.45 11.31 13.60
CA THR A 171 3.18 12.57 13.58
C THR A 171 2.23 13.76 13.50
N GLN A 172 1.23 13.72 12.62
CA GLN A 172 0.23 14.78 12.52
C GLN A 172 -0.54 14.97 13.83
N ASN A 173 -0.95 13.88 14.47
CA ASN A 173 -1.66 13.94 15.73
C ASN A 173 -0.79 14.53 16.86
N ALA A 174 0.51 14.22 16.87
CA ALA A 174 1.46 14.77 17.84
C ALA A 174 1.66 16.29 17.64
N ILE A 175 1.60 16.78 16.39
CA ILE A 175 1.71 18.21 16.06
C ILE A 175 0.45 18.99 16.44
N ASN A 176 -0.72 18.37 16.35
CA ASN A 176 -2.03 19.00 16.61
C ASN A 176 -2.35 19.17 18.10
N SER A 177 -1.39 18.95 19.00
CA SER A 177 -1.55 19.28 20.43
C SER A 177 -1.77 20.79 20.61
N LYS A 178 -2.55 21.18 21.63
CA LYS A 178 -3.16 22.50 21.83
C LYS A 178 -2.22 23.74 21.81
N ASP A 179 -0.92 23.54 21.84
CA ASP A 179 0.04 24.62 22.08
C ASP A 179 0.63 25.26 20.81
N TYR A 180 0.29 24.76 19.61
CA TYR A 180 0.81 25.33 18.36
C TYR A 180 -0.26 25.27 17.25
N PRO A 181 -0.48 26.39 16.51
CA PRO A 181 -1.30 26.33 15.30
C PRO A 181 -0.57 25.46 14.27
N SER A 182 -1.06 24.25 14.09
CA SER A 182 -0.49 23.30 13.15
C SER A 182 -0.87 23.66 11.73
N PRO A 183 0.02 23.51 10.77
CA PRO A 183 -0.39 23.57 9.39
C PRO A 183 -1.38 22.40 9.14
N SER A 184 -2.59 22.73 8.73
CA SER A 184 -3.58 21.72 8.38
C SER A 184 -3.18 21.05 7.06
N PHE A 185 -2.90 19.77 7.09
CA PHE A 185 -2.72 18.98 5.89
C PHE A 185 -4.04 18.29 5.51
N CYS A 186 -4.39 18.37 4.24
CA CYS A 186 -5.53 17.66 3.69
C CYS A 186 -5.03 16.32 3.10
N ASN A 187 -5.51 15.22 3.65
CA ASN A 187 -5.29 13.89 3.09
C ASN A 187 -6.41 13.46 2.12
N GLY A 188 -7.39 14.33 1.90
CA GLY A 188 -8.55 14.08 1.04
C GLY A 188 -9.67 13.30 1.72
N PHE A 189 -9.47 12.70 2.88
CA PHE A 189 -10.48 11.93 3.59
C PHE A 189 -11.27 12.85 4.53
N THR A 190 -12.26 13.54 4.00
CA THR A 190 -12.97 14.60 4.71
C THR A 190 -14.48 14.40 4.78
N LYS A 191 -15.02 13.51 3.96
CA LYS A 191 -16.44 13.23 3.94
C LYS A 191 -16.75 12.11 4.92
N GLU A 192 -17.50 12.43 5.98
CA GLU A 192 -17.93 11.41 6.93
C GLU A 192 -18.76 10.32 6.25
N ALA A 193 -18.43 9.09 6.58
CA ALA A 193 -19.16 7.89 6.22
C ALA A 193 -19.49 7.13 7.50
N SER A 194 -20.41 6.17 7.44
CA SER A 194 -20.87 5.41 8.61
C SER A 194 -19.75 4.70 9.40
N ASP A 195 -18.57 4.59 8.81
CA ASP A 195 -17.45 3.76 9.28
C ASP A 195 -16.07 4.36 8.93
N GLY A 196 -15.96 5.67 8.94
CA GLY A 196 -14.70 6.39 8.67
C GLY A 196 -14.90 7.60 7.77
N TYR A 197 -13.86 7.95 7.04
CA TYR A 197 -13.85 9.11 6.15
C TYR A 197 -13.62 8.69 4.71
N GLU A 198 -14.53 9.08 3.82
CA GLU A 198 -14.42 8.82 2.39
C GLU A 198 -13.52 9.84 1.70
N LEU A 199 -12.80 9.37 0.69
CA LEU A 199 -11.91 10.20 -0.14
C LEU A 199 -12.70 11.24 -0.96
N ASP A 200 -12.39 12.51 -0.74
CA ASP A 200 -12.82 13.66 -1.52
C ASP A 200 -11.64 14.19 -2.34
N LEU A 201 -11.57 13.75 -3.58
CA LEU A 201 -10.49 14.11 -4.50
C LEU A 201 -10.48 15.60 -4.85
N GLU A 202 -11.62 16.26 -4.84
CA GLU A 202 -11.71 17.69 -5.15
C GLU A 202 -11.04 18.51 -4.04
N LYS A 203 -11.35 18.21 -2.78
CA LYS A 203 -10.68 18.83 -1.63
C LYS A 203 -9.18 18.57 -1.63
N LEU A 204 -8.76 17.31 -1.89
CA LEU A 204 -7.34 16.95 -1.96
C LEU A 204 -6.61 17.76 -3.04
N THR A 205 -7.23 17.94 -4.22
CA THR A 205 -6.61 18.65 -5.33
C THR A 205 -6.48 20.15 -5.08
N LYS A 206 -7.44 20.74 -4.35
CA LYS A 206 -7.47 22.18 -4.01
C LYS A 206 -6.65 22.54 -2.77
N ALA A 207 -6.18 21.56 -2.02
CA ALA A 207 -5.47 21.80 -0.76
C ALA A 207 -4.11 22.48 -1.00
N SER A 208 -3.79 23.49 -0.19
CA SER A 208 -2.47 24.15 -0.18
C SER A 208 -1.40 23.20 0.38
N ASN A 209 -1.72 22.52 1.49
CA ASN A 209 -0.87 21.47 2.05
C ASN A 209 -1.62 20.15 1.93
N SER A 210 -0.99 19.13 1.37
CA SER A 210 -1.62 17.84 1.11
C SER A 210 -0.76 16.67 1.57
N ILE A 211 -1.43 15.55 1.91
CA ILE A 211 -0.78 14.25 2.08
C ILE A 211 -1.43 13.27 1.13
N VAL A 212 -0.60 12.58 0.36
CA VAL A 212 -1.05 11.64 -0.66
C VAL A 212 -0.41 10.28 -0.38
N PHE A 213 -1.22 9.21 -0.45
CA PHE A 213 -0.80 7.82 -0.25
C PHE A 213 -1.01 7.01 -1.55
N PRO A 214 -0.13 7.14 -2.54
CA PRO A 214 -0.31 6.47 -3.83
C PRO A 214 -0.31 4.95 -3.75
N HIS A 215 0.42 4.39 -2.78
CA HIS A 215 0.51 2.95 -2.52
C HIS A 215 -0.51 2.43 -1.48
N GLY A 216 -1.41 3.30 -1.02
CA GLY A 216 -2.38 2.94 0.00
C GLY A 216 -1.82 3.00 1.42
N SER A 217 -2.58 2.47 2.37
CA SER A 217 -2.22 2.42 3.79
C SER A 217 -2.95 1.27 4.47
N ILE A 218 -2.37 0.76 5.56
CA ILE A 218 -3.06 -0.22 6.43
C ILE A 218 -4.29 0.36 7.14
N LEU A 219 -4.48 1.68 7.09
CA LEU A 219 -5.68 2.36 7.60
C LEU A 219 -6.80 2.46 6.55
N PHE A 220 -6.56 1.98 5.34
CA PHE A 220 -7.55 2.04 4.27
C PHE A 220 -8.46 0.82 4.23
N ASN A 221 -9.68 1.08 3.78
CA ASN A 221 -10.66 0.08 3.42
C ASN A 221 -11.39 0.49 2.14
N HIS A 222 -11.92 -0.48 1.41
CA HIS A 222 -12.74 -0.25 0.23
C HIS A 222 -14.19 -0.66 0.48
N LYS A 223 -15.11 0.13 -0.03
CA LYS A 223 -16.53 -0.18 -0.05
C LYS A 223 -17.10 -0.20 -1.45
N TYR A 224 -18.28 -0.78 -1.58
CA TYR A 224 -19.04 -0.81 -2.83
C TYR A 224 -18.23 -1.35 -4.02
N ASN A 225 -17.66 -2.56 -3.87
CA ASN A 225 -16.86 -3.20 -4.91
C ASN A 225 -15.65 -2.35 -5.38
N GLY A 226 -14.96 -1.74 -4.42
CA GLY A 226 -13.75 -0.98 -4.69
C GLY A 226 -13.95 0.45 -5.18
N ARG A 227 -15.21 0.92 -5.28
CA ARG A 227 -15.50 2.26 -5.81
C ARG A 227 -15.24 3.40 -4.82
N ARG A 228 -15.29 3.11 -3.52
CA ARG A 228 -15.11 4.10 -2.46
C ARG A 228 -13.95 3.69 -1.58
N LEU A 229 -12.99 4.60 -1.38
CA LEU A 229 -11.89 4.42 -0.48
C LEU A 229 -12.20 5.10 0.83
N ILE A 230 -12.11 4.36 1.93
CA ILE A 230 -12.39 4.82 3.29
C ILE A 230 -11.08 4.83 4.06
N TYR A 231 -10.87 5.87 4.84
CA TYR A 231 -9.82 6.00 5.84
C TYR A 231 -10.41 5.81 7.22
N ASN A 232 -9.82 4.93 8.02
CA ASN A 232 -10.19 4.68 9.40
C ASN A 232 -9.20 5.35 10.35
N SER A 233 -9.67 5.78 11.52
CA SER A 233 -8.84 6.47 12.51
C SER A 233 -7.87 5.55 13.25
N SER A 234 -8.12 4.25 13.21
CA SER A 234 -7.25 3.22 13.81
C SER A 234 -7.12 2.00 12.91
N TYR A 235 -6.06 1.22 13.15
CA TYR A 235 -5.86 -0.05 12.44
C TYR A 235 -6.96 -1.06 12.77
N ASP A 236 -7.36 -1.13 14.03
CA ASP A 236 -8.36 -2.11 14.50
C ASP A 236 -9.72 -1.87 13.82
N GLU A 237 -10.11 -0.60 13.63
CA GLU A 237 -11.31 -0.24 12.86
C GLU A 237 -11.14 -0.60 11.37
N ALA A 238 -10.00 -0.23 10.77
CA ALA A 238 -9.72 -0.53 9.37
C ALA A 238 -9.76 -2.04 9.10
N GLU A 239 -9.15 -2.84 9.96
CA GLU A 239 -9.16 -4.29 9.89
C GLU A 239 -10.58 -4.85 10.00
N ALA A 240 -11.33 -4.46 11.02
CA ALA A 240 -12.71 -4.91 11.22
C ALA A 240 -13.58 -4.61 10.00
N ASP A 241 -13.42 -3.43 9.41
CA ASP A 241 -14.16 -3.01 8.23
C ASP A 241 -13.76 -3.79 6.99
N ARG A 242 -12.47 -4.10 6.80
CA ARG A 242 -12.02 -4.94 5.69
C ARG A 242 -12.62 -6.34 5.76
N TRP A 243 -12.65 -6.94 6.94
CA TRP A 243 -13.30 -8.25 7.14
C TRP A 243 -14.81 -8.19 6.93
N ARG A 244 -15.48 -7.10 7.34
CA ARG A 244 -16.91 -6.87 7.07
C ARG A 244 -17.16 -6.72 5.58
N SER A 245 -16.40 -5.88 4.90
CA SER A 245 -16.51 -5.65 3.45
C SER A 245 -16.26 -6.93 2.66
N LEU A 246 -15.31 -7.75 3.08
CA LEU A 246 -15.07 -9.06 2.49
C LEU A 246 -16.31 -9.96 2.60
N LYS A 247 -16.94 -10.01 3.77
CA LYS A 247 -18.17 -10.81 4.00
C LYS A 247 -19.34 -10.33 3.14
N GLU A 248 -19.52 -9.02 3.02
CA GLU A 248 -20.60 -8.39 2.25
C GLU A 248 -20.43 -8.55 0.74
N SER A 249 -19.17 -8.54 0.28
CA SER A 249 -18.81 -8.70 -1.13
C SER A 249 -18.81 -10.14 -1.59
N TYR A 250 -19.03 -11.10 -0.70
CA TYR A 250 -18.91 -12.52 -1.00
C TYR A 250 -20.30 -13.21 -1.08
N PRO A 251 -20.60 -14.09 -2.09
CA PRO A 251 -19.74 -14.40 -3.22
C PRO A 251 -19.58 -13.18 -4.14
N PRO A 252 -18.40 -13.00 -4.72
CA PRO A 252 -18.17 -11.85 -5.59
C PRO A 252 -19.22 -11.88 -6.70
N LYS A 253 -20.10 -10.87 -6.73
CA LYS A 253 -21.06 -10.72 -7.82
C LYS A 253 -20.24 -10.64 -9.10
N GLN A 254 -20.57 -11.49 -10.08
CA GLN A 254 -20.04 -11.34 -11.43
C GLN A 254 -20.45 -9.95 -11.90
N THR A 255 -19.52 -8.98 -11.76
CA THR A 255 -19.73 -7.68 -12.38
C THR A 255 -19.77 -7.92 -13.88
N SER A 256 -20.84 -7.42 -14.49
CA SER A 256 -21.07 -7.47 -15.92
C SER A 256 -19.76 -7.20 -16.68
N VAL A 257 -19.45 -8.10 -17.58
CA VAL A 257 -18.32 -8.08 -18.49
C VAL A 257 -18.18 -6.69 -19.10
N GLY A 258 -17.20 -5.90 -18.64
CA GLY A 258 -16.69 -4.79 -19.44
C GLY A 258 -16.18 -5.38 -20.75
N GLN A 259 -16.25 -4.63 -21.87
CA GLN A 259 -15.96 -5.09 -23.23
C GLN A 259 -14.61 -5.81 -23.46
N HIS A 260 -13.79 -5.99 -22.43
CA HIS A 260 -12.50 -6.70 -22.47
C HIS A 260 -12.46 -8.01 -21.65
N GLY A 261 -13.59 -8.53 -21.19
CA GLY A 261 -13.72 -9.92 -20.71
C GLY A 261 -12.86 -10.30 -19.49
N VAL A 262 -12.44 -9.35 -18.66
CA VAL A 262 -11.65 -9.61 -17.45
C VAL A 262 -12.53 -9.44 -16.24
N ASN A 263 -13.08 -10.54 -15.73
CA ASN A 263 -13.63 -10.58 -14.38
C ASN A 263 -12.44 -10.55 -13.39
N THR A 264 -11.90 -9.36 -13.13
CA THR A 264 -11.04 -9.16 -11.98
C THR A 264 -11.93 -9.25 -10.76
N ILE A 265 -11.71 -10.26 -9.93
CA ILE A 265 -12.20 -10.23 -8.57
C ILE A 265 -11.26 -9.27 -7.85
N ASP A 266 -11.57 -7.98 -7.91
CA ASP A 266 -10.90 -6.96 -7.14
C ASP A 266 -11.32 -7.16 -5.67
N PHE A 267 -10.55 -7.97 -4.97
CA PHE A 267 -10.56 -7.90 -3.53
C PHE A 267 -9.91 -6.56 -3.17
N ASN A 268 -10.70 -5.71 -2.59
CA ASN A 268 -10.43 -4.43 -2.01
C ASN A 268 -8.97 -4.26 -1.60
N THR A 269 -8.11 -3.86 -2.55
CA THR A 269 -6.69 -3.68 -2.31
C THR A 269 -6.50 -2.39 -1.52
N PHE A 270 -6.12 -2.49 -0.26
CA PHE A 270 -5.80 -1.34 0.60
C PHE A 270 -4.28 -1.04 0.63
N ILE A 271 -3.46 -2.01 0.22
CA ILE A 271 -2.02 -1.91 -0.02
C ILE A 271 -1.76 -2.21 -1.50
N VAL A 272 -1.23 -1.24 -2.23
CA VAL A 272 -0.86 -1.36 -3.64
C VAL A 272 0.56 -1.92 -3.74
N SER A 273 0.68 -3.22 -3.91
CA SER A 273 1.96 -3.94 -3.95
C SER A 273 1.93 -5.05 -4.99
N GLY A 274 3.11 -5.50 -5.44
CA GLY A 274 3.23 -6.59 -6.40
C GLY A 274 2.68 -6.24 -7.78
N GLN A 275 2.20 -7.22 -8.53
CA GLN A 275 1.68 -7.03 -9.89
C GLN A 275 0.38 -6.21 -9.92
N THR A 276 -0.36 -6.16 -8.82
CA THR A 276 -1.54 -5.30 -8.72
C THR A 276 -1.18 -3.82 -8.78
N LYS A 277 0.09 -3.44 -8.57
CA LYS A 277 0.57 -2.07 -8.65
C LYS A 277 0.16 -1.42 -9.98
N GLU A 278 0.53 -2.01 -11.11
CA GLU A 278 0.15 -1.47 -12.42
C GLU A 278 -1.36 -1.43 -12.65
N THR A 279 -2.07 -2.49 -12.26
CA THR A 279 -3.52 -2.59 -12.47
C THR A 279 -4.27 -1.64 -11.55
N THR A 280 -3.88 -1.57 -10.28
CA THR A 280 -4.52 -0.72 -9.28
C THR A 280 -4.24 0.76 -9.56
N MET A 281 -3.01 1.10 -9.99
CA MET A 281 -2.66 2.47 -10.40
C MET A 281 -3.35 2.92 -11.69
N LYS A 282 -3.97 2.02 -12.46
CA LYS A 282 -4.81 2.36 -13.63
C LYS A 282 -6.29 2.56 -13.25
N ASN A 283 -6.71 2.15 -12.06
CA ASN A 283 -8.10 2.18 -11.62
C ASN A 283 -8.33 3.20 -10.49
N ALA A 284 -9.52 3.81 -10.48
CA ALA A 284 -9.91 4.67 -9.37
C ALA A 284 -10.08 3.82 -8.08
N PRO A 285 -9.75 4.38 -6.90
CA PRO A 285 -9.29 5.75 -6.67
C PRO A 285 -7.77 5.93 -6.76
N PHE A 286 -6.97 4.85 -6.80
CA PHE A 286 -5.50 4.91 -6.74
C PHE A 286 -4.87 5.62 -7.93
N ASN A 287 -5.43 5.49 -9.13
CA ASN A 287 -4.96 6.26 -10.29
C ASN A 287 -5.02 7.77 -10.05
N ARG A 288 -6.00 8.25 -9.29
CA ARG A 288 -6.15 9.67 -8.95
C ARG A 288 -5.17 10.10 -7.86
N LEU A 289 -4.94 9.26 -6.86
CA LEU A 289 -3.90 9.51 -5.85
C LEU A 289 -2.51 9.55 -6.50
N TYR A 290 -2.22 8.60 -7.38
CA TYR A 290 -0.96 8.59 -8.12
C TYR A 290 -0.81 9.83 -9.01
N GLN A 291 -1.84 10.18 -9.80
CA GLN A 291 -1.81 11.38 -10.63
C GLN A 291 -1.59 12.65 -9.80
N LYS A 292 -2.24 12.75 -8.62
CA LYS A 292 -2.01 13.88 -7.70
C LYS A 292 -0.56 13.94 -7.22
N ALA A 293 0.04 12.79 -6.89
CA ALA A 293 1.45 12.73 -6.48
C ALA A 293 2.37 13.19 -7.62
N VAL A 294 2.15 12.71 -8.85
CA VAL A 294 2.91 13.13 -10.04
C VAL A 294 2.77 14.63 -10.30
N ASP A 295 1.54 15.14 -10.25
CA ASP A 295 1.25 16.57 -10.44
C ASP A 295 1.96 17.44 -9.39
N ASP A 296 1.98 16.99 -8.13
CA ASP A 296 2.64 17.72 -7.05
C ASP A 296 4.15 17.73 -7.21
N ILE A 297 4.75 16.61 -7.65
CA ILE A 297 6.17 16.55 -7.99
C ILE A 297 6.48 17.57 -9.10
N TYR A 298 5.75 17.55 -10.21
CA TYR A 298 6.02 18.44 -11.32
C TYR A 298 5.77 19.92 -11.04
N LYS A 299 4.85 20.25 -10.13
CA LYS A 299 4.53 21.62 -9.74
C LYS A 299 5.43 22.16 -8.63
N SER A 300 6.29 21.33 -8.04
CA SER A 300 7.18 21.75 -6.95
C SER A 300 8.39 22.53 -7.47
N ASP A 301 8.85 23.49 -6.66
CA ASP A 301 10.09 24.24 -6.89
C ASP A 301 11.30 23.51 -6.27
N ALA A 302 11.03 22.62 -5.32
CA ALA A 302 12.03 21.76 -4.70
C ALA A 302 11.41 20.43 -4.27
N ILE A 303 12.23 19.38 -4.26
CA ILE A 303 11.85 18.03 -3.78
C ILE A 303 12.78 17.65 -2.63
N VAL A 304 12.20 17.14 -1.55
CA VAL A 304 12.95 16.47 -0.47
C VAL A 304 12.52 15.01 -0.46
N ILE A 305 13.47 14.09 -0.50
CA ILE A 305 13.24 12.64 -0.54
C ILE A 305 13.87 12.06 0.73
N ILE A 306 13.08 11.33 1.53
CA ILE A 306 13.54 10.73 2.78
C ILE A 306 13.27 9.24 2.79
N GLY A 307 14.32 8.43 2.90
CA GLY A 307 14.23 6.98 3.06
C GLY A 307 13.50 6.26 1.92
N TYR A 308 13.55 6.80 0.72
CA TYR A 308 12.99 6.19 -0.48
C TYR A 308 14.07 5.39 -1.21
N SER A 309 13.79 4.10 -1.44
CA SER A 309 14.79 3.14 -1.93
C SER A 309 15.02 3.16 -3.45
N PHE A 310 14.33 3.98 -4.20
CA PHE A 310 14.39 4.07 -5.67
C PHE A 310 14.12 2.72 -6.40
N HIS A 311 13.33 1.82 -5.79
CA HIS A 311 12.93 0.56 -6.42
C HIS A 311 11.62 0.65 -7.21
N ASP A 312 10.93 1.79 -7.20
CA ASP A 312 9.70 2.02 -7.93
C ASP A 312 10.00 2.72 -9.27
N GLU A 313 10.05 1.94 -10.34
CA GLU A 313 10.38 2.42 -11.68
C GLU A 313 9.43 3.54 -12.16
N HIS A 314 8.17 3.50 -11.79
CA HIS A 314 7.20 4.53 -12.18
C HIS A 314 7.53 5.87 -11.56
N ILE A 315 7.88 5.90 -10.28
CA ILE A 315 8.25 7.14 -9.58
C ILE A 315 9.65 7.59 -10.01
N ASN A 316 10.58 6.66 -10.21
CA ASN A 316 11.90 6.99 -10.70
C ASN A 316 11.83 7.70 -12.07
N SER A 317 10.98 7.22 -12.98
CA SER A 317 10.75 7.87 -14.26
C SER A 317 10.20 9.30 -14.11
N VAL A 318 9.31 9.53 -13.14
CA VAL A 318 8.79 10.88 -12.84
C VAL A 318 9.90 11.78 -12.30
N LEU A 319 10.73 11.29 -11.39
CA LEU A 319 11.84 12.04 -10.80
C LEU A 319 12.93 12.35 -11.83
N SER A 320 13.29 11.38 -12.69
CA SER A 320 14.24 11.59 -13.80
C SER A 320 13.74 12.70 -14.72
N TYR A 321 12.51 12.58 -15.20
CA TYR A 321 11.93 13.62 -16.06
C TYR A 321 11.86 15.00 -15.37
N TYR A 322 11.57 15.05 -14.06
CA TYR A 322 11.59 16.30 -13.31
C TYR A 322 12.98 16.94 -13.31
N THR A 323 14.03 16.17 -13.00
CA THR A 323 15.42 16.67 -12.96
C THR A 323 15.91 17.13 -14.33
N GLU A 324 15.53 16.43 -15.40
CA GLU A 324 15.90 16.78 -16.77
C GLU A 324 15.22 18.07 -17.25
N THR A 325 13.95 18.26 -16.91
CA THR A 325 13.13 19.37 -17.46
C THR A 325 13.10 20.62 -16.60
N ARG A 326 13.40 20.50 -15.28
CA ARG A 326 13.32 21.58 -14.30
C ARG A 326 14.70 22.06 -13.86
N LYS A 327 15.50 22.57 -14.82
CA LYS A 327 16.84 23.10 -14.54
C LYS A 327 16.79 24.21 -13.50
N GLY A 328 17.61 24.12 -12.45
CA GLY A 328 17.68 25.07 -11.33
C GLY A 328 16.75 24.73 -10.15
N HIS A 329 15.87 23.75 -10.26
CA HIS A 329 15.13 23.21 -9.13
C HIS A 329 16.02 22.28 -8.29
N LYS A 330 15.71 22.17 -7.00
CA LYS A 330 16.54 21.41 -6.06
C LYS A 330 15.89 20.08 -5.71
N VAL A 331 16.69 19.01 -5.78
CA VAL A 331 16.34 17.71 -5.21
C VAL A 331 17.31 17.43 -4.09
N ILE A 332 16.79 17.17 -2.90
CA ILE A 332 17.54 16.85 -1.68
C ILE A 332 17.16 15.44 -1.28
N VAL A 333 18.15 14.56 -1.23
CA VAL A 333 17.94 13.16 -0.80
C VAL A 333 18.54 12.98 0.57
N VAL A 334 17.75 12.43 1.49
CA VAL A 334 18.15 12.13 2.86
C VAL A 334 18.04 10.62 3.04
N ASP A 335 19.16 9.95 3.14
CA ASP A 335 19.27 8.52 3.38
C ASP A 335 20.33 8.22 4.43
N LYS A 336 20.27 7.01 5.00
CA LYS A 336 21.26 6.51 5.95
C LYS A 336 22.59 6.14 5.29
N GLN A 337 22.55 5.77 4.01
CA GLN A 337 23.72 5.40 3.21
C GLN A 337 24.12 6.58 2.31
N GLU A 338 25.41 6.77 2.10
CA GLU A 338 25.88 7.66 1.05
C GLU A 338 25.33 7.16 -0.29
N ILE A 339 24.65 8.05 -1.00
CA ILE A 339 24.12 7.77 -2.33
C ILE A 339 25.29 7.91 -3.29
N ASN A 340 26.06 6.87 -3.44
CA ASN A 340 27.06 6.79 -4.49
C ASN A 340 26.32 6.53 -5.81
N ASP A 341 26.32 7.54 -6.70
CA ASP A 341 26.05 7.44 -8.14
C ASP A 341 24.67 6.92 -8.60
N ALA A 342 23.62 7.05 -7.80
CA ALA A 342 22.26 6.65 -8.21
C ALA A 342 21.57 7.61 -9.21
N VAL A 343 22.25 8.68 -9.64
CA VAL A 343 21.67 9.75 -10.49
C VAL A 343 22.35 9.84 -11.86
N ASP A 344 23.37 9.05 -12.14
CA ASP A 344 24.09 9.06 -13.43
C ASP A 344 23.69 7.85 -14.33
N GLY A 345 22.43 7.49 -14.35
CA GLY A 345 21.90 6.43 -15.22
C GLY A 345 20.72 6.86 -16.03
#